data_66204cb67fb8e9c80b8212e8d9e037db
#
_entry.id   66204cb67fb8e9c80b8212e8d9e037db
#
_cell.length_a   1.000
_cell.length_b   1.000
_cell.length_c   1.000
_cell.angle_alpha   90.00
_cell.angle_beta   90.00
_cell.angle_gamma   90.00
#
_symmetry.space_group_name_H-M   'P 1'
#
loop_
_entity.id
_entity.type
_entity.pdbx_description
1 polymer ?
#
loop_
_entity_poly.entity_id
_entity_poly.type
_entity_poly.pdbx_seq_one_letter_code
_entity_poly.pdbx_strand_id
1 'polypeptide(L)'
;MYVIVHSKSGQIFGFGLTPKKAMDHFLRGLLSYDGPRLDTRRCSPALYRQLQALERRGMFFVDCLINRDGVAVCRKDMPRKITRRKD
;
A
#
# COMPACT_ATOMS: atom_id res chain seq x y z
N MET A 1 4.01 10.91 -0.40
CA MET A 1 4.20 9.46 -0.57
C MET A 1 2.87 8.83 -0.95
N TYR A 2 2.91 8.00 -1.99
CA TYR A 2 1.70 7.46 -2.60
C TYR A 2 1.89 5.99 -2.95
N VAL A 3 0.79 5.25 -3.00
CA VAL A 3 0.79 3.85 -3.41
C VAL A 3 -0.28 3.63 -4.48
N ILE A 4 -0.04 2.63 -5.32
CA ILE A 4 -1.05 2.09 -6.23
C ILE A 4 -1.58 0.85 -5.52
N VAL A 5 -2.87 0.83 -5.22
CA VAL A 5 -3.43 -0.17 -4.31
C VAL A 5 -4.82 -0.61 -4.75
N HIS A 6 -5.13 -1.87 -4.50
CA HIS A 6 -6.49 -2.38 -4.60
C HIS A 6 -7.18 -2.10 -3.26
N SER A 7 -8.04 -1.09 -3.23
CA SER A 7 -8.57 -0.56 -1.97
C SER A 7 -9.34 -1.57 -1.13
N LYS A 8 -9.97 -2.55 -1.75
CA LYS A 8 -10.74 -3.56 -0.99
C LYS A 8 -9.85 -4.55 -0.28
N SER A 9 -8.78 -5.01 -0.93
CA SER A 9 -7.89 -6.03 -0.36
C SER A 9 -6.69 -5.44 0.35
N GLY A 10 -6.32 -4.20 0.03
CA GLY A 10 -5.11 -3.61 0.54
C GLY A 10 -3.84 -4.04 -0.18
N GLN A 11 -3.99 -4.81 -1.26
CA GLN A 11 -2.82 -5.28 -2.00
C GLN A 11 -2.15 -4.12 -2.73
N ILE A 12 -0.84 -3.98 -2.55
CA ILE A 12 -0.07 -2.88 -3.10
C ILE A 12 0.66 -3.34 -4.37
N PHE A 13 0.58 -2.49 -5.41
CA PHE A 13 1.15 -2.79 -6.71
C PHE A 13 2.30 -1.86 -7.08
N GLY A 14 2.41 -0.71 -6.42
CA GLY A 14 3.48 0.23 -6.68
C GLY A 14 3.48 1.35 -5.65
N PHE A 15 4.57 2.10 -5.59
CA PHE A 15 4.68 3.22 -4.67
C PHE A 15 5.67 4.26 -5.19
N GLY A 16 5.54 5.49 -4.71
CA GLY A 16 6.43 6.58 -5.08
C GLY A 16 6.16 7.83 -4.27
N LEU A 17 7.02 8.83 -4.42
CA LEU A 17 6.89 10.08 -3.69
C LEU A 17 5.74 10.94 -4.21
N THR A 18 5.36 10.75 -5.47
CA THR A 18 4.25 11.47 -6.10
C THR A 18 3.32 10.46 -6.75
N PRO A 19 2.08 10.84 -7.06
CA PRO A 19 1.18 9.94 -7.77
C PRO A 19 1.77 9.44 -9.09
N LYS A 20 2.45 10.32 -9.84
CA LYS A 20 3.06 9.94 -11.09
C LYS A 20 4.17 8.91 -10.87
N LYS A 21 5.02 9.13 -9.87
CA LYS A 21 6.11 8.18 -9.58
C LYS A 21 5.59 6.84 -9.12
N ALA A 22 4.50 6.83 -8.34
CA ALA A 22 3.86 5.58 -7.94
C ALA A 22 3.33 4.82 -9.14
N MET A 23 2.68 5.53 -10.08
CA MET A 23 2.16 4.92 -11.30
C MET A 23 3.29 4.40 -12.18
N ASP A 24 4.37 5.17 -12.34
CA ASP A 24 5.52 4.75 -13.13
C ASP A 24 6.15 3.50 -12.53
N HIS A 25 6.24 3.41 -11.22
CA HIS A 25 6.78 2.24 -10.54
C HIS A 25 5.91 1.00 -10.82
N PHE A 26 4.59 1.15 -10.73
CA PHE A 26 3.66 0.09 -11.05
C PHE A 26 3.81 -0.37 -12.50
N LEU A 27 3.83 0.57 -13.44
CA LEU A 27 3.89 0.24 -14.86
C LEU A 27 5.19 -0.43 -15.26
N ARG A 28 6.30 -0.10 -14.62
CA ARG A 28 7.59 -0.74 -14.93
C ARG A 28 7.60 -2.22 -14.61
N GLY A 29 6.78 -2.64 -13.65
CA GLY A 29 6.72 -4.04 -13.26
C GLY A 29 5.75 -4.87 -14.06
N LEU A 30 5.01 -4.26 -14.99
CA LEU A 30 3.95 -4.94 -15.71
C LEU A 30 4.04 -4.74 -17.21
N LEU A 31 3.79 -5.82 -17.96
CA LEU A 31 3.56 -5.74 -19.40
C LEU A 31 2.09 -5.46 -19.69
N SER A 32 1.20 -5.99 -18.87
CA SER A 32 -0.23 -5.75 -18.97
C SER A 32 -0.89 -6.02 -17.63
N TYR A 33 -2.06 -5.46 -17.43
CA TYR A 33 -2.82 -5.67 -16.20
C TYR A 33 -4.31 -5.76 -16.51
N ASP A 34 -4.88 -6.93 -16.23
CA ASP A 34 -6.29 -7.22 -16.47
C ASP A 34 -7.07 -7.38 -15.17
N GLY A 35 -6.51 -6.95 -14.08
CA GLY A 35 -7.14 -7.13 -12.78
C GLY A 35 -8.15 -6.04 -12.45
N PRO A 36 -8.64 -6.02 -11.21
CA PRO A 36 -9.55 -5.00 -10.74
C PRO A 36 -8.95 -3.61 -10.85
N ARG A 37 -9.83 -2.61 -10.87
CA ARG A 37 -9.39 -1.23 -10.92
C ARG A 37 -8.59 -0.89 -9.66
N LEU A 38 -7.46 -0.23 -9.86
CA LEU A 38 -6.58 0.18 -8.77
C LEU A 38 -6.75 1.67 -8.49
N ASP A 39 -6.49 2.03 -7.23
CA ASP A 39 -6.54 3.42 -6.80
C ASP A 39 -5.15 3.93 -6.48
N THR A 40 -4.95 5.23 -6.64
CA THR A 40 -3.75 5.91 -6.16
C THR A 40 -4.12 6.59 -4.84
N ARG A 41 -3.42 6.24 -3.76
CA ARG A 41 -3.70 6.78 -2.45
C ARG A 41 -2.44 7.27 -1.77
N ARG A 42 -2.59 8.27 -0.92
CA ARG A 42 -1.50 8.69 -0.05
C ARG A 42 -1.16 7.54 0.89
N CYS A 43 0.10 7.46 1.30
CA CYS A 43 0.49 6.43 2.25
C CYS A 43 1.30 7.04 3.40
N SER A 44 1.28 6.35 4.52
CA SER A 44 2.02 6.80 5.70
C SER A 44 3.52 6.64 5.48
N PRO A 45 4.35 7.47 6.14
CA PRO A 45 5.80 7.31 6.05
C PRO A 45 6.27 5.93 6.50
N ALA A 46 5.63 5.37 7.52
CA ALA A 46 6.00 4.05 8.03
C ALA A 46 5.78 2.97 6.95
N LEU A 47 4.63 3.01 6.28
CA LEU A 47 4.35 2.07 5.20
C LEU A 47 5.33 2.27 4.04
N TYR A 48 5.60 3.51 3.69
CA TYR A 48 6.50 3.82 2.59
C TYR A 48 7.89 3.22 2.85
N ARG A 49 8.42 3.39 4.06
CA ARG A 49 9.72 2.83 4.44
C ARG A 49 9.71 1.30 4.38
N GLN A 50 8.61 0.69 4.81
CA GLN A 50 8.48 -0.76 4.75
C GLN A 50 8.51 -1.25 3.30
N LEU A 51 7.80 -0.57 2.40
CA LEU A 51 7.78 -0.94 1.00
C LEU A 51 9.16 -0.78 0.36
N GLN A 52 9.89 0.28 0.69
CA GLN A 52 11.25 0.46 0.20
C GLN A 52 12.16 -0.67 0.65
N ALA A 53 12.04 -1.09 1.91
CA ALA A 53 12.86 -2.18 2.44
C ALA A 53 12.55 -3.51 1.74
N LEU A 54 11.26 -3.78 1.51
CA LEU A 54 10.84 -5.00 0.82
C LEU A 54 11.34 -5.01 -0.62
N GLU A 55 11.25 -3.89 -1.30
CA GLU A 55 11.71 -3.80 -2.68
C GLU A 55 13.22 -4.06 -2.78
N ARG A 56 14.00 -3.49 -1.87
CA ARG A 56 15.45 -3.72 -1.86
C ARG A 56 15.80 -5.17 -1.65
N ARG A 57 14.95 -5.92 -0.94
CA ARG A 57 15.16 -7.34 -0.70
C ARG A 57 14.57 -8.23 -1.77
N GLY A 58 13.90 -7.65 -2.76
CA GLY A 58 13.21 -8.42 -3.79
C GLY A 58 12.02 -9.20 -3.27
N MET A 59 11.43 -8.77 -2.18
CA MET A 59 10.30 -9.44 -1.56
C MET A 59 8.98 -8.84 -2.02
N PHE A 60 7.90 -9.62 -1.94
CA PHE A 60 6.56 -9.11 -2.24
C PHE A 60 6.15 -8.07 -1.21
N PHE A 61 5.37 -7.10 -1.68
CA PHE A 61 4.83 -6.08 -0.79
C PHE A 61 3.79 -6.67 0.14
N VAL A 62 3.75 -6.14 1.36
CA VAL A 62 2.70 -6.50 2.31
C VAL A 62 1.42 -5.77 1.97
N ASP A 63 0.29 -6.34 2.38
CA ASP A 63 -0.99 -5.63 2.26
C ASP A 63 -1.05 -4.51 3.27
N CYS A 64 -1.75 -3.45 2.89
CA CYS A 64 -1.99 -2.31 3.77
C CYS A 64 -3.45 -2.27 4.19
N LEU A 65 -3.75 -1.33 5.07
CA LEU A 65 -5.13 -0.94 5.38
C LEU A 65 -5.34 0.50 4.96
N ILE A 66 -6.57 0.83 4.60
CA ILE A 66 -6.92 2.21 4.28
C ILE A 66 -7.62 2.78 5.50
N ASN A 67 -7.05 3.85 6.05
CA ASN A 67 -7.62 4.45 7.25
C ASN A 67 -8.82 5.33 6.92
N ARG A 68 -9.37 5.97 7.94
CA ARG A 68 -10.57 6.79 7.81
C ARG A 68 -10.38 7.96 6.85
N ASP A 69 -9.15 8.47 6.75
CA ASP A 69 -8.82 9.59 5.86
C ASP A 69 -8.49 9.13 4.44
N GLY A 70 -8.62 7.84 4.15
CA GLY A 70 -8.30 7.31 2.83
C GLY A 70 -6.82 7.11 2.59
N VAL A 71 -6.00 7.11 3.65
CA VAL A 71 -4.56 6.95 3.57
C VAL A 71 -4.17 5.50 3.82
N ALA A 72 -3.27 4.97 2.98
CA ALA A 72 -2.76 3.62 3.16
C ALA A 72 -1.77 3.61 4.31
N VAL A 73 -1.96 2.69 5.25
CA VAL A 73 -1.13 2.57 6.45
C VAL A 73 -0.76 1.12 6.69
N CYS A 74 0.29 0.90 7.46
CA CYS A 74 0.66 -0.45 7.86
C CYS A 74 -0.47 -1.06 8.68
N ARG A 75 -0.72 -2.36 8.49
CA ARG A 75 -1.77 -3.02 9.27
C ARG A 75 -1.55 -2.88 10.76
N LYS A 76 -0.31 -2.99 11.20
CA LYS A 76 0.01 -2.90 12.62
C LYS A 76 -0.21 -1.50 13.21
N ASP A 77 -0.32 -0.48 12.36
CA ASP A 77 -0.52 0.90 12.80
C ASP A 77 -1.98 1.29 12.90
N MET A 78 -2.88 0.39 12.53
CA MET A 78 -4.30 0.66 12.67
C MET A 78 -4.74 0.47 14.10
N PRO A 79 -5.58 1.37 14.62
CA PRO A 79 -6.13 1.17 15.97
C PRO A 79 -6.91 -0.13 15.98
N ARG A 80 -6.60 -0.99 16.93
CA ARG A 80 -7.36 -2.22 17.08
C ARG A 80 -8.65 -1.90 17.80
N LYS A 81 -9.71 -2.52 17.36
CA LYS A 81 -10.92 -2.50 18.16
C LYS A 81 -10.61 -3.27 19.43
N ILE A 82 -10.94 -2.68 20.51
CA ILE A 82 -10.68 -3.26 21.78
C ILE A 82 -11.72 -4.30 22.07
N THR A 83 -11.79 -5.22 21.39
CA THR A 83 -12.75 -6.23 21.61
C THR A 83 -12.10 -7.38 22.23
N ARG A 84 -11.71 -7.25 22.30
CA ARG A 84 -11.07 -8.25 22.31
C ARG A 84 -10.76 -8.82 23.34
N ARG A 85 -10.65 -8.58 23.27
CA ARG A 85 -10.26 -9.15 24.02
C ARG A 85 -10.29 -9.50 24.80
N LYS A 86 -10.25 -9.58 25.04
CA LYS A 86 -10.16 -9.94 25.81
C LYS A 86 -10.13 -10.26 26.30
N ASP A 87 -10.04 -10.14 26.24
CA ASP A 87 -9.94 -10.47 26.68
C ASP A 87 -9.96 -10.77 26.90
#